data_b7ea1c07c7118cd40172408e4b9f39af
#
_entry.id   b7ea1c07c7118cd40172408e4b9f39af
#
_cell.length_a   1.000
_cell.length_b   1.000
_cell.length_c   1.000
_cell.angle_alpha   90.00
_cell.angle_beta   90.00
_cell.angle_gamma   90.00
#
_symmetry.space_group_name_H-M   'P 1'
#
loop_
_entity.id
_entity.type
_entity.pdbx_description
1 polymer ?
#
loop_
_entity_poly.entity_id
_entity_poly.type
_entity_poly.pdbx_seq_one_letter_code
_entity_poly.pdbx_strand_id
1 'polypeptide(L)'
;MHIDHINIRAPKDLLEQVRHFYCTVFGLEEGFRPAFSGSGYWLYAGDRPIVHLSIGGEAPEAAMPNHLDHVAFQSAGLGAFQETLHEHAVAYRSNYIPEIDMTQLFFSDPAGTGLEVNFPGERVS
;
A
#
# COMPACT_ATOMS: atom_id res chain seq x y z
N MET A 1 -4.63 6.79 20.42
CA MET A 1 -4.33 5.52 19.71
C MET A 1 -4.44 5.76 18.23
N HIS A 2 -3.52 5.23 17.44
CA HIS A 2 -3.52 5.31 15.95
C HIS A 2 -2.82 4.07 15.39
N ILE A 3 -3.01 3.81 14.12
CA ILE A 3 -2.30 2.72 13.45
C ILE A 3 -0.84 3.13 13.28
N ASP A 4 0.07 2.29 13.72
CA ASP A 4 1.52 2.54 13.63
C ASP A 4 2.06 2.07 12.26
N HIS A 5 1.82 0.83 11.92
CA HIS A 5 2.27 0.26 10.65
C HIS A 5 1.41 -0.93 10.26
N ILE A 6 1.56 -1.36 9.02
CA ILE A 6 1.08 -2.66 8.56
C ILE A 6 2.31 -3.54 8.27
N ASN A 7 2.17 -4.84 8.45
CA ASN A 7 3.21 -5.80 8.10
C ASN A 7 2.69 -6.78 7.07
N ILE A 8 3.44 -6.92 5.99
CA ILE A 8 3.15 -7.88 4.92
C ILE A 8 4.24 -8.93 4.95
N ARG A 9 3.83 -10.18 5.10
CA ARG A 9 4.75 -11.31 5.11
C ARG A 9 4.52 -12.18 3.89
N ALA A 10 5.58 -12.45 3.14
CA ALA A 10 5.48 -13.20 1.90
C ALA A 10 6.82 -13.87 1.56
N PRO A 11 6.79 -14.88 0.67
CA PRO A 11 8.02 -15.45 0.13
C PRO A 11 8.86 -14.36 -0.56
N LYS A 12 10.17 -14.57 -0.61
CA LYS A 12 11.14 -13.58 -1.07
C LYS A 12 10.77 -12.95 -2.42
N ASP A 13 10.47 -13.76 -3.42
CA ASP A 13 10.21 -13.24 -4.77
C ASP A 13 8.97 -12.34 -4.82
N LEU A 14 7.91 -12.75 -4.13
CA LEU A 14 6.70 -11.93 -4.03
C LEU A 14 6.97 -10.66 -3.23
N LEU A 15 7.72 -10.78 -2.13
CA LEU A 15 8.01 -9.63 -1.28
C LEU A 15 8.82 -8.56 -2.02
N GLU A 16 9.73 -8.97 -2.93
CA GLU A 16 10.46 -8.01 -3.77
C GLU A 16 9.51 -7.24 -4.71
N GLN A 17 8.49 -7.90 -5.25
CA GLN A 17 7.45 -7.24 -6.04
C GLN A 17 6.64 -6.26 -5.20
N VAL A 18 6.31 -6.65 -3.97
CA VAL A 18 5.59 -5.80 -3.02
C VAL A 18 6.42 -4.57 -2.66
N ARG A 19 7.71 -4.76 -2.37
CA ARG A 19 8.63 -3.65 -2.07
C ARG A 19 8.69 -2.66 -3.24
N HIS A 20 8.90 -3.17 -4.43
CA HIS A 20 8.94 -2.34 -5.64
C HIS A 20 7.64 -1.55 -5.81
N PHE A 21 6.51 -2.20 -5.61
CA PHE A 21 5.19 -1.55 -5.73
C PHE A 21 5.06 -0.37 -4.76
N TYR A 22 5.32 -0.57 -3.46
CA TYR A 22 5.16 0.51 -2.49
C TYR A 22 6.17 1.64 -2.69
N CYS A 23 7.36 1.35 -3.17
CA CYS A 23 8.34 2.39 -3.47
C CYS A 23 7.97 3.18 -4.72
N THR A 24 7.44 2.55 -5.77
CA THR A 24 7.15 3.23 -7.03
C THR A 24 5.76 3.86 -7.07
N VAL A 25 4.75 3.20 -6.50
CA VAL A 25 3.36 3.69 -6.54
C VAL A 25 3.08 4.67 -5.40
N PHE A 26 3.49 4.33 -4.19
CA PHE A 26 3.27 5.20 -3.02
C PHE A 26 4.42 6.16 -2.76
N GLY A 27 5.55 5.97 -3.41
CA GLY A 27 6.72 6.81 -3.18
C GLY A 27 7.37 6.59 -1.82
N LEU A 28 7.17 5.43 -1.21
CA LEU A 28 7.83 5.11 0.05
C LEU A 28 9.32 4.84 -0.18
N GLU A 29 10.11 5.10 0.83
CA GLU A 29 11.56 4.89 0.77
C GLU A 29 11.99 3.80 1.74
N GLU A 30 12.81 2.86 1.24
CA GLU A 30 13.44 1.88 2.11
C GLU A 30 14.42 2.58 3.04
N GLY A 31 14.36 2.24 4.34
CA GLY A 31 15.21 2.85 5.33
C GLY A 31 15.62 1.88 6.43
N PHE A 32 16.11 2.45 7.52
CA PHE A 32 16.62 1.68 8.65
C PHE A 32 15.58 0.66 9.13
N ARG A 33 16.05 -0.54 9.38
CA ARG A 33 15.32 -1.64 9.99
C ARG A 33 16.19 -2.25 11.08
N PRO A 34 15.72 -2.33 12.34
CA PRO A 34 16.51 -2.97 13.40
C PRO A 34 16.89 -4.40 13.02
N ALA A 35 17.98 -4.90 13.58
CA ALA A 35 18.43 -6.25 13.34
C ALA A 35 17.53 -7.24 14.08
N PHE A 36 16.54 -7.76 13.36
CA PHE A 36 15.68 -8.84 13.86
C PHE A 36 16.17 -10.19 13.37
N SER A 37 15.67 -11.26 13.96
CA SER A 37 15.78 -12.58 13.35
C SER A 37 14.92 -12.58 12.08
N GLY A 38 15.53 -12.92 10.95
CA GLY A 38 14.86 -12.91 9.66
C GLY A 38 15.14 -11.66 8.85
N SER A 39 14.77 -11.71 7.59
CA SER A 39 15.04 -10.64 6.61
C SER A 39 13.76 -9.90 6.28
N GLY A 40 13.92 -8.67 5.85
CA GLY A 40 12.79 -7.84 5.44
C GLY A 40 13.21 -6.41 5.20
N TYR A 41 12.20 -5.57 5.05
CA TYR A 41 12.39 -4.15 4.76
C TYR A 41 11.41 -3.31 5.57
N TRP A 42 11.82 -2.12 5.95
CA TRP A 42 10.92 -1.09 6.45
C TRP A 42 10.85 0.03 5.42
N LEU A 43 9.62 0.38 5.03
CA LEU A 43 9.36 1.40 4.03
C LEU A 43 8.76 2.63 4.69
N TYR A 44 9.37 3.78 4.45
CA TYR A 44 9.12 5.02 5.15
C TYR A 44 8.31 6.00 4.32
N ALA A 45 7.31 6.62 4.97
CA ALA A 45 6.69 7.85 4.51
C ALA A 45 7.28 8.97 5.37
N GLY A 46 8.20 9.76 4.80
CA GLY A 46 8.98 10.72 5.57
C GLY A 46 9.85 10.01 6.62
N ASP A 47 9.61 10.30 7.90
CA ASP A 47 10.35 9.70 9.00
C ASP A 47 9.64 8.50 9.66
N ARG A 48 8.51 8.07 9.09
CA ARG A 48 7.68 7.02 9.69
C ARG A 48 7.71 5.74 8.87
N PRO A 49 8.15 4.61 9.45
CA PRO A 49 8.15 3.31 8.76
C PRO A 49 6.75 2.70 8.83
N ILE A 50 5.90 3.05 7.87
CA ILE A 50 4.48 2.68 7.89
C ILE A 50 4.18 1.32 7.27
N VAL A 51 5.07 0.80 6.42
CA VAL A 51 4.93 -0.53 5.83
C VAL A 51 6.16 -1.34 6.17
N HIS A 52 5.95 -2.41 6.90
CA HIS A 52 6.98 -3.40 7.23
C HIS A 52 6.80 -4.61 6.32
N LEU A 53 7.89 -5.10 5.79
CA LEU A 53 7.91 -6.29 4.93
C LEU A 53 8.77 -7.34 5.59
N SER A 54 8.25 -8.56 5.71
CA SER A 54 8.96 -9.69 6.31
C SER A 54 9.04 -10.84 5.32
N ILE A 55 10.22 -11.38 5.11
CA ILE A 55 10.40 -12.58 4.29
C ILE A 55 10.01 -13.79 5.12
N GLY A 56 9.09 -14.60 4.60
CA GLY A 56 8.69 -15.83 5.27
C GLY A 56 7.36 -16.35 4.76
N GLY A 57 7.03 -17.53 5.25
CA GLY A 57 5.83 -18.22 4.81
C GLY A 57 5.98 -18.84 3.43
N GLU A 58 5.12 -19.80 3.16
CA GLU A 58 4.93 -20.31 1.82
C GLU A 58 3.77 -19.54 1.18
N ALA A 59 3.69 -19.57 -0.15
CA ALA A 59 2.51 -19.07 -0.82
C ALA A 59 1.30 -19.80 -0.23
N PRO A 60 0.26 -19.06 0.22
CA PRO A 60 -0.88 -19.72 0.84
C PRO A 60 -1.54 -20.65 -0.17
N GLU A 61 -1.60 -21.93 0.17
CA GLU A 61 -2.30 -22.94 -0.65
C GLU A 61 -3.80 -22.68 -0.68
N ALA A 62 -4.31 -22.09 0.38
CA ALA A 62 -5.67 -21.59 0.43
C ALA A 62 -5.64 -20.32 1.24
N ALA A 63 -6.21 -19.26 0.71
CA ALA A 63 -6.39 -18.06 1.48
C ALA A 63 -7.13 -18.39 2.77
N MET A 64 -6.46 -18.28 3.90
CA MET A 64 -7.15 -18.25 5.18
C MET A 64 -8.16 -17.10 5.10
N PRO A 65 -9.43 -17.32 5.45
CA PRO A 65 -10.40 -16.23 5.44
C PRO A 65 -9.86 -15.10 6.29
N ASN A 66 -9.51 -14.01 5.64
CA ASN A 66 -9.10 -12.79 6.33
C ASN A 66 -10.27 -11.82 6.27
N HIS A 67 -10.77 -11.43 7.44
CA HIS A 67 -11.89 -10.50 7.54
C HIS A 67 -11.45 -9.04 7.35
N LEU A 68 -10.14 -8.77 7.31
CA LEU A 68 -9.64 -7.46 6.95
C LEU A 68 -9.79 -7.27 5.43
N ASP A 69 -10.65 -6.33 5.04
CA ASP A 69 -10.96 -6.11 3.62
C ASP A 69 -9.91 -5.24 2.93
N HIS A 70 -9.55 -4.13 3.55
CA HIS A 70 -8.57 -3.21 2.96
C HIS A 70 -7.92 -2.33 4.01
N VAL A 71 -6.86 -1.64 3.58
CA VAL A 71 -6.19 -0.59 4.34
C VAL A 71 -6.35 0.71 3.56
N ALA A 72 -6.73 1.78 4.24
CA ALA A 72 -6.89 3.08 3.62
C ALA A 72 -5.77 4.02 4.02
N PHE A 73 -5.24 4.73 3.02
CA PHE A 73 -4.25 5.79 3.20
C PHE A 73 -4.89 7.12 2.83
N GLN A 74 -4.46 8.18 3.45
CA GLN A 74 -4.84 9.54 3.05
C GLN A 74 -3.67 10.21 2.36
N SER A 75 -3.94 10.90 1.25
CA SER A 75 -2.92 11.59 0.50
C SER A 75 -3.48 12.86 -0.13
N ALA A 76 -2.64 13.55 -0.88
CA ALA A 76 -2.99 14.72 -1.67
C ALA A 76 -2.35 14.57 -3.05
N GLY A 77 -2.90 15.28 -4.06
CA GLY A 77 -2.41 15.19 -5.43
C GLY A 77 -3.05 14.08 -6.23
N LEU A 78 -4.38 14.06 -6.26
CA LEU A 78 -5.17 13.04 -6.96
C LEU A 78 -4.71 12.82 -8.40
N GLY A 79 -4.59 13.89 -9.19
CA GLY A 79 -4.21 13.77 -10.60
C GLY A 79 -2.84 13.14 -10.79
N ALA A 80 -1.86 13.59 -10.01
CA ALA A 80 -0.50 13.04 -10.08
C ALA A 80 -0.47 11.57 -9.64
N PHE A 81 -1.27 11.21 -8.64
CA PHE A 81 -1.35 9.82 -8.19
C PHE A 81 -1.96 8.92 -9.26
N GLN A 82 -3.01 9.39 -9.94
CA GLN A 82 -3.62 8.65 -11.05
C GLN A 82 -2.64 8.44 -12.20
N GLU A 83 -1.84 9.46 -12.53
CA GLU A 83 -0.79 9.32 -13.53
C GLU A 83 0.23 8.25 -13.15
N THR A 84 0.63 8.22 -11.88
CA THR A 84 1.54 7.19 -11.36
C THR A 84 0.95 5.79 -11.51
N LEU A 85 -0.33 5.61 -11.19
CA LEU A 85 -1.00 4.32 -11.38
C LEU A 85 -1.01 3.89 -12.86
N HIS A 86 -1.26 4.83 -13.77
CA HIS A 86 -1.22 4.57 -15.20
C HIS A 86 0.19 4.19 -15.67
N GLU A 87 1.20 4.92 -15.24
CA GLU A 87 2.60 4.66 -15.59
C GLU A 87 3.06 3.27 -15.17
N HIS A 88 2.55 2.77 -14.03
CA HIS A 88 2.91 1.46 -13.51
C HIS A 88 1.89 0.37 -13.85
N ALA A 89 0.96 0.66 -14.75
CA ALA A 89 -0.06 -0.28 -15.23
C ALA A 89 -0.89 -0.89 -14.08
N VAL A 90 -1.20 -0.08 -13.07
CA VAL A 90 -2.03 -0.51 -11.95
C VAL A 90 -3.48 -0.16 -12.25
N ALA A 91 -4.32 -1.18 -12.37
CA ALA A 91 -5.76 -0.99 -12.54
C ALA A 91 -6.37 -0.51 -11.23
N TYR A 92 -7.27 0.47 -11.31
CA TYR A 92 -7.94 1.01 -10.13
C TYR A 92 -9.37 1.41 -10.46
N ARG A 93 -10.18 1.53 -9.40
CA ARG A 93 -11.54 2.03 -9.46
C ARG A 93 -11.59 3.32 -8.65
N SER A 94 -12.37 4.30 -9.09
CA SER A 94 -12.53 5.56 -8.37
C SER A 94 -13.97 5.74 -7.91
N ASN A 95 -14.12 6.45 -6.81
CA ASN A 95 -15.43 6.83 -6.27
C ASN A 95 -15.31 8.22 -5.64
N TYR A 96 -16.29 9.10 -5.94
CA TYR A 96 -16.35 10.40 -5.31
C TYR A 96 -17.53 10.43 -4.33
N ILE A 97 -17.29 10.91 -3.11
CA ILE A 97 -18.30 11.03 -2.06
C ILE A 97 -18.62 12.52 -1.87
N PRO A 98 -19.77 13.00 -2.43
CA PRO A 98 -20.09 14.44 -2.35
C PRO A 98 -20.30 14.94 -0.93
N GLU A 99 -20.84 14.13 -0.05
CA GLU A 99 -21.19 14.52 1.32
C GLU A 99 -19.97 14.96 2.13
N ILE A 100 -18.80 14.45 1.80
CA ILE A 100 -17.56 14.80 2.48
C ILE A 100 -16.48 15.34 1.52
N ASP A 101 -16.86 15.59 0.27
CA ASP A 101 -15.96 16.13 -0.77
C ASP A 101 -14.64 15.37 -0.80
N MET A 102 -14.72 14.09 -1.11
CA MET A 102 -13.54 13.22 -1.10
C MET A 102 -13.57 12.24 -2.25
N THR A 103 -12.45 12.11 -2.94
CA THR A 103 -12.26 11.06 -3.95
C THR A 103 -11.50 9.89 -3.34
N GLN A 104 -11.98 8.69 -3.61
CA GLN A 104 -11.35 7.44 -3.19
C GLN A 104 -10.83 6.70 -4.41
N LEU A 105 -9.64 6.15 -4.33
CA LEU A 105 -9.11 5.22 -5.32
C LEU A 105 -8.94 3.86 -4.66
N PHE A 106 -9.35 2.79 -5.36
CA PHE A 106 -9.29 1.41 -4.88
C PHE A 106 -8.47 0.56 -5.82
N PHE A 107 -7.51 -0.15 -5.29
CA PHE A 107 -6.66 -1.08 -6.06
C PHE A 107 -6.08 -2.12 -5.11
N SER A 108 -5.17 -2.94 -5.59
CA SER A 108 -4.51 -3.97 -4.76
C SER A 108 -3.02 -3.93 -4.97
N ASP A 109 -2.27 -4.35 -3.95
CA ASP A 109 -0.84 -4.58 -4.09
C ASP A 109 -0.57 -5.95 -4.73
N PRO A 110 0.69 -6.28 -5.09
CA PRO A 110 0.99 -7.57 -5.71
C PRO A 110 0.72 -8.80 -4.83
N ALA A 111 0.62 -8.62 -3.52
CA ALA A 111 0.25 -9.70 -2.60
C ALA A 111 -1.27 -9.88 -2.47
N GLY A 112 -2.05 -9.04 -3.14
CA GLY A 112 -3.51 -9.09 -3.09
C GLY A 112 -4.13 -8.30 -1.93
N THR A 113 -3.35 -7.50 -1.23
CA THR A 113 -3.89 -6.63 -0.17
C THR A 113 -4.77 -5.56 -0.79
N GLY A 114 -6.02 -5.44 -0.34
CA GLY A 114 -6.91 -4.36 -0.76
C GLY A 114 -6.42 -3.02 -0.24
N LEU A 115 -6.34 -2.05 -1.13
CA LEU A 115 -5.85 -0.71 -0.82
C LEU A 115 -6.86 0.34 -1.23
N GLU A 116 -6.95 1.37 -0.42
CA GLU A 116 -7.74 2.55 -0.67
C GLU A 116 -6.84 3.77 -0.45
N VAL A 117 -6.91 4.75 -1.34
CA VAL A 117 -6.26 6.04 -1.10
C VAL A 117 -7.31 7.12 -1.20
N ASN A 118 -7.40 7.94 -0.17
CA ASN A 118 -8.39 9.00 -0.05
C ASN A 118 -7.76 10.37 -0.28
N PHE A 119 -8.44 11.19 -1.07
CA PHE A 119 -8.00 12.54 -1.43
C PHE A 119 -9.08 13.54 -1.01
N PRO A 120 -9.05 14.01 0.26
CA PRO A 120 -10.03 14.99 0.73
C PRO A 120 -9.94 16.29 -0.06
N GLY A 121 -11.10 16.86 -0.43
CA GLY A 121 -11.16 18.12 -1.13
C GLY A 121 -10.76 18.07 -2.60
N GLU A 122 -10.51 16.90 -3.16
CA GLU A 122 -10.06 16.74 -4.54
C GLU A 122 -11.07 15.95 -5.36
N ARG A 123 -11.26 16.39 -6.58
CA ARG A 123 -12.15 15.75 -7.52
C ARG A 123 -11.58 15.85 -8.92
N VAL A 124 -11.73 14.80 -9.69
CA VAL A 124 -11.42 14.85 -11.12
C VAL A 124 -12.57 15.53 -11.83
N SER A 125 -12.26 16.59 -12.53
CA SER A 125 -13.26 17.32 -13.34
C SER A 125 -13.56 16.59 -14.65
#